data_b52232860a294510d89dcb04016cfa4d
#
_entry.id   b52232860a294510d89dcb04016cfa4d
#
_cell.length_a   1.000
_cell.length_b   1.000
_cell.length_c   1.000
_cell.angle_alpha   90.00
_cell.angle_beta   90.00
_cell.angle_gamma   90.00
#
_symmetry.space_group_name_H-M   'P 1'
#
loop_
_entity.id
_entity.type
_entity.pdbx_description
1 polymer ?
#
loop_
_entity_poly.entity_id
_entity_poly.type
_entity_poly.pdbx_seq_one_letter_code
_entity_poly.pdbx_strand_id
1 'polypeptide(L)'
;MILKSTSNLFARSWTVACCCWLWLGLACYPQDAIDFSDQLPQEPPDTQAGQLVEWEGWSFRWQFRDVEGLMINDVFFQGKKVLKSINLAEIYVPYAPGAPRPEDFSLGGFLANPMPLQVGRDCNSAGTGCRPFSRDGKPSTGSTADVMMHEEPIGFLYAGTQGRAPGKMLVLWSMVHFKGPGDGYTYVIRWKFRNDGSLCPEVGATGGLQHLNVGAGTDAGLVVGKDDQGQNVFAPSHVHNFYFRIDFDIDGADSNVAEEFTYETDKADPQVARGVWRPFERESARVLAENVFRSWRVKNPKSINAMGLARSYHLLPGGHGAWKDGGFPVCTGDFFITKYRAREFPYSSTDNRRMLSALANYLNDEPVLGTDVVAWYRLSFVHHPRTEDWPAQPIVWNSFELMPRDFLDASPLKPTK
;
A
#
# COMPACT_ATOMS: atom_id res chain seq x y z
N MET A 1 70.92 17.89 -22.88
CA MET A 1 71.36 19.28 -22.69
C MET A 1 70.22 19.89 -21.86
N ILE A 2 70.26 19.70 -20.61
CA ILE A 2 70.49 20.56 -19.45
C ILE A 2 70.04 22.00 -19.73
N LEU A 3 68.99 22.41 -18.96
CA LEU A 3 69.15 23.47 -17.99
C LEU A 3 67.86 23.65 -17.18
N LYS A 4 68.06 23.68 -15.86
CA LYS A 4 67.17 24.05 -14.75
C LYS A 4 66.93 25.56 -14.78
N SER A 5 65.83 26.02 -14.14
CA SER A 5 65.87 27.06 -13.12
C SER A 5 64.43 27.54 -12.78
N THR A 6 64.00 27.28 -11.56
CA THR A 6 63.75 28.14 -10.37
C THR A 6 62.56 29.09 -10.42
N SER A 7 61.67 28.76 -9.55
CA SER A 7 60.85 29.56 -8.61
C SER A 7 60.61 31.04 -8.85
N ASN A 8 59.32 31.46 -8.73
CA ASN A 8 58.94 32.47 -7.73
C ASN A 8 57.41 32.58 -7.50
N LEU A 9 57.06 32.65 -6.24
CA LEU A 9 55.76 33.00 -5.68
C LEU A 9 55.32 34.38 -6.16
N PHE A 10 54.03 34.50 -6.58
CA PHE A 10 53.26 35.73 -6.38
C PHE A 10 51.82 35.37 -6.07
N ALA A 11 51.45 35.61 -4.82
CA ALA A 11 50.09 35.66 -4.37
C ALA A 11 49.36 36.81 -5.09
N ARG A 12 48.29 36.50 -5.78
CA ARG A 12 47.30 37.50 -6.19
C ARG A 12 45.92 37.07 -5.68
N SER A 13 45.45 37.81 -4.70
CA SER A 13 44.10 37.85 -4.24
C SER A 13 43.14 38.13 -5.41
N TRP A 14 42.29 37.19 -5.72
CA TRP A 14 41.11 37.42 -6.56
C TRP A 14 39.93 37.58 -5.66
N THR A 15 39.44 38.80 -5.60
CA THR A 15 38.15 39.17 -5.06
C THR A 15 37.09 38.49 -5.93
N VAL A 16 36.44 37.49 -5.40
CA VAL A 16 35.29 36.86 -6.03
C VAL A 16 34.11 37.82 -5.88
N ALA A 17 33.79 38.49 -6.96
CA ALA A 17 32.55 39.25 -7.07
C ALA A 17 31.39 38.27 -6.92
N CYS A 18 30.66 38.43 -5.83
CA CYS A 18 29.43 37.72 -5.56
C CYS A 18 28.36 38.20 -6.56
N CYS A 19 28.18 37.47 -7.67
CA CYS A 19 27.00 37.61 -8.50
C CYS A 19 25.84 37.04 -7.75
N CYS A 20 25.11 37.91 -7.07
CA CYS A 20 23.74 37.62 -6.59
C CYS A 20 22.87 37.34 -7.81
N TRP A 21 22.74 36.10 -8.17
CA TRP A 21 21.62 35.66 -8.99
C TRP A 21 20.38 35.66 -8.08
N LEU A 22 19.48 36.57 -8.40
CA LEU A 22 18.12 36.57 -7.87
C LEU A 22 17.47 35.21 -8.21
N TRP A 23 17.46 34.30 -7.26
CA TRP A 23 16.53 33.19 -7.23
C TRP A 23 15.17 33.76 -6.88
N LEU A 24 14.41 34.12 -7.92
CA LEU A 24 12.98 34.31 -7.79
C LEU A 24 12.35 32.99 -7.36
N GLY A 25 12.01 32.94 -6.11
CA GLY A 25 10.93 32.26 -5.44
C GLY A 25 10.33 31.01 -6.09
N LEU A 26 11.09 29.91 -6.20
CA LEU A 26 10.49 28.63 -5.91
C LEU A 26 10.25 28.65 -4.39
N ALA A 27 9.02 28.86 -3.98
CA ALA A 27 8.61 28.55 -2.63
C ALA A 27 8.90 27.07 -2.44
N CYS A 28 10.13 26.73 -1.99
CA CYS A 28 10.29 25.59 -1.11
C CYS A 28 9.28 25.87 -0.01
N TYR A 29 8.13 25.17 -0.04
CA TYR A 29 7.40 25.01 1.18
C TYR A 29 8.42 24.58 2.21
N PRO A 30 8.63 25.33 3.31
CA PRO A 30 9.32 24.76 4.43
C PRO A 30 8.47 23.51 4.74
N GLN A 31 9.00 22.33 4.45
CA GLN A 31 8.74 21.22 5.29
C GLN A 31 9.35 21.64 6.65
N ASP A 32 8.63 22.47 7.37
CA ASP A 32 8.60 22.34 8.80
C ASP A 32 8.02 20.93 8.99
N ALA A 33 8.91 19.96 8.84
CA ALA A 33 8.65 18.59 9.24
C ALA A 33 8.21 18.75 10.68
N ILE A 34 6.89 18.67 10.90
CA ILE A 34 6.37 18.54 12.24
C ILE A 34 7.08 17.31 12.74
N ASP A 35 8.02 17.49 13.64
CA ASP A 35 8.76 16.39 14.24
C ASP A 35 7.78 15.64 15.14
N PHE A 36 7.19 14.59 14.60
CA PHE A 36 6.31 13.69 15.34
C PHE A 36 7.08 12.58 16.06
N SER A 37 8.42 12.62 16.05
CA SER A 37 9.25 11.54 16.59
C SER A 37 8.95 11.23 18.07
N ASP A 38 8.57 12.24 18.85
CA ASP A 38 8.18 12.09 20.25
C ASP A 38 6.72 11.59 20.43
N GLN A 39 5.91 11.57 19.36
CA GLN A 39 4.50 11.21 19.40
C GLN A 39 4.22 9.82 18.81
N LEU A 40 5.22 9.22 18.15
CA LEU A 40 5.05 7.93 17.51
C LEU A 40 5.03 6.79 18.52
N PRO A 41 4.12 5.83 18.38
CA PRO A 41 4.13 4.64 19.23
C PRO A 41 5.47 3.90 19.08
N GLN A 42 6.20 3.78 20.16
CA GLN A 42 7.46 3.03 20.20
C GLN A 42 7.23 1.50 20.21
N GLU A 43 5.99 1.09 20.42
CA GLU A 43 5.60 -0.29 20.59
C GLU A 43 4.83 -0.81 19.37
N PRO A 44 5.07 -2.06 18.97
CA PRO A 44 4.25 -2.70 17.94
C PRO A 44 2.79 -2.69 18.36
N PRO A 45 1.84 -2.71 17.39
CA PRO A 45 0.41 -2.73 17.70
C PRO A 45 0.06 -3.95 18.54
N ASP A 46 -0.72 -3.72 19.62
CA ASP A 46 -1.42 -4.82 20.28
C ASP A 46 -2.49 -5.35 19.33
N THR A 47 -2.22 -6.50 18.74
CA THR A 47 -3.12 -7.12 17.77
C THR A 47 -4.40 -7.69 18.40
N GLN A 48 -4.47 -7.77 19.73
CA GLN A 48 -5.68 -8.15 20.47
C GLN A 48 -6.55 -6.93 20.81
N ALA A 49 -6.05 -5.72 20.62
CA ALA A 49 -6.82 -4.50 20.79
C ALA A 49 -7.80 -4.26 19.63
N GLY A 50 -8.77 -3.37 19.87
CA GLY A 50 -9.72 -2.92 18.86
C GLY A 50 -11.04 -3.70 18.83
N GLN A 51 -11.87 -3.34 17.87
CA GLN A 51 -13.23 -3.87 17.71
C GLN A 51 -13.22 -5.25 17.05
N LEU A 52 -13.82 -6.22 17.71
CA LEU A 52 -14.06 -7.55 17.13
C LEU A 52 -15.22 -7.50 16.12
N VAL A 53 -15.02 -8.14 14.98
CA VAL A 53 -16.01 -8.36 13.95
C VAL A 53 -16.09 -9.85 13.64
N GLU A 54 -17.29 -10.37 13.61
CA GLU A 54 -17.61 -11.73 13.15
C GLU A 54 -18.60 -11.64 11.99
N TRP A 55 -18.26 -12.26 10.86
CA TRP A 55 -19.06 -12.20 9.65
C TRP A 55 -18.74 -13.34 8.67
N GLU A 56 -19.74 -14.13 8.27
CA GLU A 56 -19.67 -15.17 7.22
C GLU A 56 -18.38 -16.06 7.30
N GLY A 57 -18.05 -16.50 8.51
CA GLY A 57 -16.86 -17.33 8.79
C GLY A 57 -15.57 -16.55 9.07
N TRP A 58 -15.57 -15.27 8.87
CA TRP A 58 -14.50 -14.37 9.30
C TRP A 58 -14.64 -14.01 10.77
N SER A 59 -13.50 -13.89 11.45
CA SER A 59 -13.37 -13.22 12.74
C SER A 59 -12.09 -12.40 12.68
N PHE A 60 -12.18 -11.11 12.95
CA PHE A 60 -11.02 -10.21 12.96
C PHE A 60 -11.26 -9.04 13.89
N ARG A 61 -10.18 -8.35 14.24
CA ARG A 61 -10.24 -7.07 14.96
C ARG A 61 -9.80 -5.95 14.04
N TRP A 62 -10.32 -4.75 14.27
CA TRP A 62 -9.81 -3.54 13.66
C TRP A 62 -9.56 -2.48 14.71
N GLN A 63 -8.59 -1.64 14.47
CA GLN A 63 -8.28 -0.46 15.27
C GLN A 63 -7.83 0.67 14.36
N PHE A 64 -7.99 1.89 14.85
CA PHE A 64 -7.46 3.08 14.22
C PHE A 64 -6.29 3.59 15.05
N ARG A 65 -5.09 3.60 14.48
CA ARG A 65 -3.87 4.01 15.18
C ARG A 65 -3.35 5.33 14.63
N ASP A 66 -2.53 6.02 15.45
CA ASP A 66 -2.07 7.37 15.13
C ASP A 66 -1.09 7.43 13.95
N VAL A 67 -0.58 6.31 13.51
CA VAL A 67 0.36 6.25 12.39
C VAL A 67 -0.11 5.33 11.28
N GLU A 68 -0.54 4.11 11.60
CA GLU A 68 -1.03 3.13 10.61
C GLU A 68 -2.42 3.45 10.05
N GLY A 69 -3.15 4.35 10.72
CA GLY A 69 -4.55 4.57 10.39
C GLY A 69 -5.41 3.34 10.66
N LEU A 70 -6.31 3.03 9.74
CA LEU A 70 -7.21 1.88 9.84
C LEU A 70 -6.46 0.57 9.58
N MET A 71 -6.28 -0.21 10.64
CA MET A 71 -5.52 -1.46 10.65
C MET A 71 -6.44 -2.64 10.97
N ILE A 72 -6.18 -3.79 10.34
CA ILE A 72 -6.86 -5.06 10.61
C ILE A 72 -5.92 -6.00 11.35
N ASN A 73 -6.42 -6.65 12.39
CA ASN A 73 -5.65 -7.51 13.28
C ASN A 73 -6.34 -8.82 13.55
N ASP A 74 -5.56 -9.80 13.98
CA ASP A 74 -6.00 -11.08 14.51
C ASP A 74 -7.07 -11.74 13.65
N VAL A 75 -6.70 -11.95 12.36
CA VAL A 75 -7.63 -12.37 11.31
C VAL A 75 -7.73 -13.88 11.25
N PHE A 76 -8.96 -14.39 11.35
CA PHE A 76 -9.32 -15.80 11.20
C PHE A 76 -10.34 -15.97 10.10
N PHE A 77 -10.26 -17.10 9.41
CA PHE A 77 -11.31 -17.57 8.53
C PHE A 77 -11.65 -19.04 8.85
N GLN A 78 -12.94 -19.34 9.06
CA GLN A 78 -13.42 -20.65 9.47
C GLN A 78 -12.67 -21.21 10.70
N GLY A 79 -12.41 -20.32 11.68
CA GLY A 79 -11.74 -20.62 12.93
C GLY A 79 -10.23 -20.87 12.85
N LYS A 80 -9.61 -20.69 11.68
CA LYS A 80 -8.16 -20.81 11.47
C LYS A 80 -7.53 -19.48 11.24
N LYS A 81 -6.39 -19.24 11.88
CA LYS A 81 -5.68 -17.98 11.78
C LYS A 81 -5.06 -17.78 10.39
N VAL A 82 -5.18 -16.56 9.88
CA VAL A 82 -4.68 -16.14 8.55
C VAL A 82 -3.58 -15.11 8.69
N LEU A 83 -3.87 -14.02 9.43
CA LEU A 83 -2.97 -12.90 9.61
C LEU A 83 -2.92 -12.51 11.08
N LYS A 84 -1.74 -12.11 11.53
CA LYS A 84 -1.58 -11.38 12.78
C LYS A 84 -2.02 -9.93 12.60
N SER A 85 -1.62 -9.30 11.48
CA SER A 85 -2.05 -7.95 11.13
C SER A 85 -1.86 -7.64 9.64
N ILE A 86 -2.62 -6.65 9.15
CA ILE A 86 -2.40 -6.01 7.85
C ILE A 86 -2.75 -4.53 7.93
N ASN A 87 -1.93 -3.68 7.34
CA ASN A 87 -2.14 -2.25 7.25
C ASN A 87 -1.53 -1.64 5.99
N LEU A 88 -2.04 -0.48 5.58
CA LEU A 88 -1.36 0.38 4.63
C LEU A 88 -0.21 1.07 5.39
N ALA A 89 1.01 0.75 5.01
CA ALA A 89 2.21 1.18 5.71
C ALA A 89 2.73 2.53 5.22
N GLU A 90 2.63 2.80 3.91
CA GLU A 90 3.12 4.03 3.32
C GLU A 90 2.41 4.34 2.00
N ILE A 91 2.35 5.62 1.68
CA ILE A 91 1.98 6.14 0.36
C ILE A 91 3.15 6.98 -0.16
N TYR A 92 3.69 6.62 -1.30
CA TYR A 92 4.77 7.34 -1.96
C TYR A 92 4.37 7.73 -3.38
N VAL A 93 4.48 9.01 -3.70
CA VAL A 93 3.99 9.56 -4.98
C VAL A 93 5.09 10.35 -5.69
N PRO A 94 5.98 9.69 -6.45
CA PRO A 94 6.95 10.39 -7.28
C PRO A 94 6.28 11.02 -8.49
N TYR A 95 6.49 12.32 -8.64
CA TYR A 95 6.08 13.08 -9.81
C TYR A 95 7.19 13.10 -10.87
N ALA A 96 6.87 13.58 -12.08
CA ALA A 96 7.82 13.75 -13.16
C ALA A 96 9.08 14.54 -12.72
N PRO A 97 10.23 14.36 -13.39
CA PRO A 97 11.48 15.05 -13.02
C PRO A 97 11.30 16.55 -12.80
N GLY A 98 11.84 17.05 -11.70
CA GLY A 98 11.74 18.47 -11.31
C GLY A 98 10.47 18.85 -10.53
N ALA A 99 9.52 17.94 -10.39
CA ALA A 99 8.32 18.13 -9.58
C ALA A 99 8.48 17.59 -8.15
N PRO A 100 7.61 17.98 -7.19
CA PRO A 100 7.62 17.46 -5.83
C PRO A 100 7.54 15.93 -5.77
N ARG A 101 8.11 15.35 -4.71
CA ARG A 101 8.09 13.90 -4.43
C ARG A 101 7.50 13.65 -3.04
N PRO A 102 6.20 13.76 -2.87
CA PRO A 102 5.56 13.48 -1.59
C PRO A 102 5.84 12.05 -1.12
N GLU A 103 6.35 11.96 0.09
CA GLU A 103 6.71 10.70 0.76
C GLU A 103 6.47 10.84 2.26
N ASP A 104 6.61 9.76 3.01
CA ASP A 104 6.44 9.72 4.46
C ASP A 104 5.06 10.20 4.92
N PHE A 105 4.03 9.88 4.17
CA PHE A 105 2.66 10.19 4.56
C PHE A 105 2.27 9.55 5.89
N SER A 106 2.80 8.36 6.18
CA SER A 106 2.60 7.67 7.46
C SER A 106 3.26 8.43 8.60
N LEU A 107 4.53 8.83 8.46
CA LEU A 107 5.26 9.61 9.46
C LEU A 107 4.63 10.98 9.70
N GLY A 108 4.11 11.63 8.66
CA GLY A 108 3.36 12.87 8.77
C GLY A 108 2.02 12.74 9.49
N GLY A 109 1.67 11.56 9.99
CA GLY A 109 0.39 11.30 10.64
C GLY A 109 -0.80 11.39 9.69
N PHE A 110 -0.56 11.30 8.39
CA PHE A 110 -1.59 11.43 7.38
C PHE A 110 -2.66 10.33 7.50
N LEU A 111 -2.22 9.08 7.68
CA LEU A 111 -3.13 7.96 7.87
C LEU A 111 -3.90 8.02 9.19
N ALA A 112 -3.41 8.79 10.16
CA ALA A 112 -4.03 8.99 11.48
C ALA A 112 -5.15 10.03 11.49
N ASN A 113 -5.26 10.86 10.44
CA ASN A 113 -6.22 11.96 10.36
C ASN A 113 -7.31 11.65 9.33
N PRO A 114 -8.33 10.86 9.70
CA PRO A 114 -9.40 10.53 8.78
C PRO A 114 -10.19 11.79 8.42
N MET A 115 -10.55 11.88 7.14
CA MET A 115 -11.57 12.82 6.69
C MET A 115 -12.93 12.31 7.15
N PRO A 116 -13.74 13.14 7.84
CA PRO A 116 -15.03 12.70 8.36
C PRO A 116 -15.98 12.22 7.26
N LEU A 117 -16.42 10.98 7.37
CA LEU A 117 -17.42 10.36 6.49
C LEU A 117 -18.82 10.86 6.87
N GLN A 118 -19.63 11.20 5.89
CA GLN A 118 -21.01 11.67 6.10
C GLN A 118 -21.97 10.49 6.11
N VAL A 119 -22.58 10.22 7.26
CA VAL A 119 -23.57 9.17 7.39
C VAL A 119 -24.80 9.46 6.51
N GLY A 120 -25.22 8.48 5.72
CA GLY A 120 -26.33 8.60 4.78
C GLY A 120 -25.98 9.20 3.41
N ARG A 121 -24.81 9.81 3.26
CA ARG A 121 -24.29 10.30 1.97
C ARG A 121 -23.19 9.40 1.42
N ASP A 122 -22.12 9.23 2.20
CA ASP A 122 -20.93 8.50 1.75
C ASP A 122 -21.13 6.98 1.90
N CYS A 123 -22.03 6.59 2.77
CA CYS A 123 -22.51 5.22 2.91
C CYS A 123 -24.03 5.25 2.95
N ASN A 124 -24.67 4.92 1.84
CA ASN A 124 -26.13 4.91 1.76
C ASN A 124 -26.69 3.69 2.47
N SER A 125 -27.41 3.92 3.56
CA SER A 125 -27.99 2.89 4.40
C SER A 125 -29.23 2.18 3.78
N ALA A 126 -29.71 2.64 2.61
CA ALA A 126 -30.86 2.07 1.96
C ALA A 126 -30.56 0.66 1.41
N GLY A 127 -30.42 -0.32 2.29
CA GLY A 127 -30.27 -1.74 1.97
C GLY A 127 -28.97 -2.42 2.35
N THR A 128 -27.93 -1.68 2.77
CA THR A 128 -26.60 -2.25 3.06
C THR A 128 -26.20 -2.27 4.53
N GLY A 129 -27.06 -1.78 5.44
CA GLY A 129 -26.78 -1.82 6.89
C GLY A 129 -25.50 -1.07 7.29
N CYS A 130 -25.33 0.16 6.79
CA CYS A 130 -24.18 0.99 7.11
C CYS A 130 -24.02 1.19 8.62
N ARG A 131 -22.85 0.88 9.14
CA ARG A 131 -22.47 1.00 10.56
C ARG A 131 -21.33 2.01 10.68
N PRO A 132 -21.61 3.22 11.18
CA PRO A 132 -20.60 4.26 11.39
C PRO A 132 -19.89 4.08 12.74
N PHE A 133 -18.58 4.36 12.77
CA PHE A 133 -17.75 4.28 13.96
C PHE A 133 -16.85 5.53 14.07
N SER A 134 -16.58 5.94 15.30
CA SER A 134 -15.48 6.85 15.62
C SER A 134 -14.13 6.10 15.58
N ARG A 135 -13.04 6.84 15.57
CA ARG A 135 -11.69 6.26 15.51
C ARG A 135 -11.35 5.36 16.73
N ASP A 136 -11.99 5.56 17.88
CA ASP A 136 -11.85 4.71 19.07
C ASP A 136 -12.69 3.41 19.00
N GLY A 137 -13.32 3.15 17.86
CA GLY A 137 -14.10 1.94 17.60
C GLY A 137 -15.51 1.96 18.15
N LYS A 138 -15.96 3.04 18.79
CA LYS A 138 -17.33 3.14 19.28
C LYS A 138 -18.30 3.46 18.13
N PRO A 139 -19.53 2.92 18.16
CA PRO A 139 -20.55 3.33 17.22
C PRO A 139 -20.77 4.84 17.23
N SER A 140 -20.72 5.47 16.07
CA SER A 140 -21.03 6.90 15.94
C SER A 140 -22.54 7.09 15.88
N THR A 141 -23.03 8.00 16.72
CA THR A 141 -24.46 8.41 16.73
C THR A 141 -24.69 9.75 16.04
N GLY A 142 -23.59 10.37 15.56
CA GLY A 142 -23.62 11.66 14.88
C GLY A 142 -23.85 11.56 13.37
N SER A 143 -23.80 12.71 12.70
CA SER A 143 -23.88 12.79 11.23
C SER A 143 -22.57 12.43 10.52
N THR A 144 -21.48 12.25 11.27
CA THR A 144 -20.15 11.91 10.76
C THR A 144 -19.55 10.71 11.46
N ALA A 145 -18.63 10.04 10.79
CA ALA A 145 -17.85 8.92 11.29
C ALA A 145 -16.43 8.97 10.75
N ASP A 146 -15.48 8.30 11.41
CA ASP A 146 -14.12 8.13 10.93
C ASP A 146 -13.96 6.83 10.14
N VAL A 147 -14.76 5.83 10.50
CA VAL A 147 -14.76 4.50 9.88
C VAL A 147 -16.20 4.09 9.59
N MET A 148 -16.42 3.50 8.43
CA MET A 148 -17.72 2.89 8.10
C MET A 148 -17.56 1.43 7.74
N MET A 149 -18.56 0.62 8.11
CA MET A 149 -18.68 -0.78 7.77
C MET A 149 -20.05 -1.08 7.19
N HIS A 150 -20.09 -1.83 6.08
CA HIS A 150 -21.34 -2.23 5.43
C HIS A 150 -21.17 -3.53 4.64
N GLU A 151 -22.28 -4.15 4.29
CA GLU A 151 -22.31 -5.31 3.41
C GLU A 151 -22.66 -4.88 1.98
N GLU A 152 -21.99 -5.51 1.00
CA GLU A 152 -22.29 -5.35 -0.41
C GLU A 152 -22.60 -6.72 -1.04
N PRO A 153 -23.73 -6.87 -1.75
CA PRO A 153 -23.95 -8.03 -2.61
C PRO A 153 -23.06 -7.91 -3.85
N ILE A 154 -22.31 -8.97 -4.16
CA ILE A 154 -21.43 -9.03 -5.34
C ILE A 154 -21.90 -10.05 -6.39
N GLY A 155 -23.21 -10.27 -6.43
CA GLY A 155 -23.82 -11.22 -7.35
C GLY A 155 -23.64 -12.67 -6.88
N PHE A 156 -22.79 -13.43 -7.56
CA PHE A 156 -22.49 -14.82 -7.18
C PHE A 156 -20.97 -15.08 -7.26
N LEU A 157 -20.50 -15.96 -6.40
CA LEU A 157 -19.11 -16.47 -6.40
C LEU A 157 -19.01 -17.83 -7.08
N TYR A 158 -20.11 -18.50 -7.30
CA TYR A 158 -20.19 -19.70 -8.10
C TYR A 158 -21.46 -19.72 -8.93
N ALA A 159 -21.34 -20.17 -10.19
CA ALA A 159 -22.46 -20.50 -11.07
C ALA A 159 -22.09 -21.72 -11.92
N GLY A 160 -22.90 -22.73 -11.89
CA GLY A 160 -22.69 -23.97 -12.63
C GLY A 160 -23.91 -24.90 -12.64
N THR A 161 -23.71 -26.13 -13.10
CA THR A 161 -24.80 -27.13 -13.20
C THR A 161 -25.42 -27.50 -11.86
N GLN A 162 -24.69 -27.32 -10.77
CA GLN A 162 -25.18 -27.56 -9.39
C GLN A 162 -25.97 -26.41 -8.82
N GLY A 163 -26.09 -25.28 -9.52
CA GLY A 163 -26.77 -24.09 -9.05
C GLY A 163 -25.87 -22.86 -8.95
N ARG A 164 -26.18 -21.95 -8.04
CA ARG A 164 -25.42 -20.72 -7.78
C ARG A 164 -25.15 -20.55 -6.30
N ALA A 165 -24.01 -20.01 -5.95
CA ALA A 165 -23.72 -19.54 -4.59
C ALA A 165 -23.63 -18.02 -4.58
N PRO A 166 -24.43 -17.31 -3.75
CA PRO A 166 -24.42 -15.87 -3.69
C PRO A 166 -23.08 -15.36 -3.17
N GLY A 167 -22.64 -14.28 -3.75
CA GLY A 167 -21.46 -13.52 -3.31
C GLY A 167 -21.87 -12.36 -2.41
N LYS A 168 -21.22 -12.26 -1.27
CA LYS A 168 -21.33 -11.15 -0.33
C LYS A 168 -19.95 -10.64 0.04
N MET A 169 -19.88 -9.38 0.36
CA MET A 169 -18.67 -8.70 0.78
C MET A 169 -18.96 -7.79 1.98
N LEU A 170 -18.17 -7.92 3.04
CA LEU A 170 -18.13 -6.94 4.12
C LEU A 170 -17.03 -5.93 3.79
N VAL A 171 -17.39 -4.66 3.81
CA VAL A 171 -16.46 -3.55 3.54
C VAL A 171 -16.28 -2.72 4.79
N LEU A 172 -15.06 -2.60 5.26
CA LEU A 172 -14.64 -1.69 6.32
C LEU A 172 -13.72 -0.64 5.71
N TRP A 173 -13.99 0.65 5.92
CA TRP A 173 -13.26 1.68 5.22
C TRP A 173 -13.19 3.03 5.95
N SER A 174 -12.17 3.80 5.58
CA SER A 174 -11.95 5.17 6.02
C SER A 174 -11.46 6.02 4.85
N MET A 175 -11.52 7.34 4.98
CA MET A 175 -10.89 8.28 4.06
C MET A 175 -9.84 9.09 4.80
N VAL A 176 -8.77 9.44 4.09
CA VAL A 176 -7.74 10.36 4.55
C VAL A 176 -7.51 11.42 3.49
N HIS A 177 -7.31 12.66 3.91
CA HIS A 177 -7.18 13.79 3.00
C HIS A 177 -5.85 14.51 3.23
N PHE A 178 -5.10 14.67 2.16
CA PHE A 178 -3.86 15.42 2.13
C PHE A 178 -4.11 16.84 1.62
N LYS A 179 -4.02 17.83 2.50
CA LYS A 179 -4.11 19.25 2.10
C LYS A 179 -2.82 19.63 1.36
N GLY A 180 -2.96 19.86 0.07
CA GLY A 180 -1.90 20.33 -0.80
C GLY A 180 -2.35 21.54 -1.61
N PRO A 181 -1.50 22.07 -2.51
CA PRO A 181 -1.94 23.05 -3.49
C PRO A 181 -3.12 22.50 -4.30
N GLY A 182 -4.21 23.26 -4.41
CA GLY A 182 -5.38 22.86 -5.19
C GLY A 182 -6.31 21.85 -4.53
N ASP A 183 -6.49 21.91 -3.22
CA ASP A 183 -7.31 21.02 -2.38
C ASP A 183 -6.65 19.70 -2.00
N GLY A 184 -5.72 19.17 -2.81
CA GLY A 184 -4.95 17.97 -2.50
C GLY A 184 -5.70 16.64 -2.69
N TYR A 185 -4.98 15.55 -2.55
CA TYR A 185 -5.51 14.19 -2.73
C TYR A 185 -6.29 13.68 -1.52
N THR A 186 -7.32 12.92 -1.82
CA THR A 186 -8.06 12.10 -0.86
C THR A 186 -7.83 10.64 -1.21
N TYR A 187 -7.49 9.83 -0.23
CA TYR A 187 -7.38 8.38 -0.37
C TYR A 187 -8.46 7.69 0.44
N VAL A 188 -9.14 6.75 -0.20
CA VAL A 188 -10.15 5.89 0.42
C VAL A 188 -9.54 4.52 0.63
N ILE A 189 -9.34 4.11 1.87
CA ILE A 189 -8.75 2.83 2.23
C ILE A 189 -9.87 1.87 2.58
N ARG A 190 -9.97 0.74 1.86
CA ARG A 190 -11.03 -0.24 2.02
C ARG A 190 -10.46 -1.63 2.28
N TRP A 191 -10.98 -2.29 3.30
CA TRP A 191 -10.75 -3.69 3.61
C TRP A 191 -11.99 -4.48 3.24
N LYS A 192 -11.91 -5.32 2.22
CA LYS A 192 -13.07 -6.03 1.65
C LYS A 192 -12.93 -7.53 1.93
N PHE A 193 -13.78 -8.06 2.79
CA PHE A 193 -13.83 -9.47 3.16
C PHE A 193 -14.95 -10.15 2.38
N ARG A 194 -14.63 -11.18 1.59
CA ARG A 194 -15.63 -11.95 0.84
C ARG A 194 -15.98 -13.24 1.59
N ASN A 195 -17.21 -13.73 1.38
CA ASN A 195 -17.68 -14.96 2.02
C ASN A 195 -17.06 -16.25 1.46
N ASP A 196 -16.15 -16.16 0.49
CA ASP A 196 -15.30 -17.29 0.04
C ASP A 196 -13.94 -17.37 0.78
N GLY A 197 -13.68 -16.45 1.69
CA GLY A 197 -12.42 -16.37 2.43
C GLY A 197 -11.37 -15.47 1.78
N SER A 198 -11.70 -14.77 0.71
CA SER A 198 -10.79 -13.79 0.12
C SER A 198 -10.85 -12.44 0.82
N LEU A 199 -9.69 -11.84 1.08
CA LEU A 199 -9.52 -10.47 1.57
C LEU A 199 -8.92 -9.63 0.45
N CYS A 200 -9.61 -8.53 0.09
CA CYS A 200 -9.20 -7.62 -0.98
C CYS A 200 -8.93 -6.22 -0.42
N PRO A 201 -7.69 -5.91 -0.04
CA PRO A 201 -7.30 -4.54 0.27
C PRO A 201 -7.41 -3.67 -0.98
N GLU A 202 -7.98 -2.49 -0.83
CA GLU A 202 -8.24 -1.57 -1.94
C GLU A 202 -7.96 -0.13 -1.52
N VAL A 203 -7.36 0.64 -2.43
CA VAL A 203 -7.19 2.08 -2.26
C VAL A 203 -7.80 2.81 -3.45
N GLY A 204 -8.64 3.81 -3.16
CA GLY A 204 -9.14 4.76 -4.11
C GLY A 204 -8.40 6.09 -3.98
N ALA A 205 -7.95 6.66 -5.08
CA ALA A 205 -7.36 7.99 -5.12
C ALA A 205 -8.31 8.95 -5.85
N THR A 206 -8.57 10.11 -5.22
CA THR A 206 -9.49 11.15 -5.70
C THR A 206 -9.12 12.51 -5.09
N GLY A 207 -10.00 13.50 -5.16
CA GLY A 207 -9.82 14.83 -4.55
C GLY A 207 -9.35 15.86 -5.55
N GLY A 208 -8.54 16.81 -5.11
CA GLY A 208 -7.94 17.84 -5.94
C GLY A 208 -6.66 17.35 -6.61
N LEU A 209 -6.58 17.53 -7.91
CA LEU A 209 -5.36 17.20 -8.66
C LEU A 209 -4.24 18.18 -8.30
N GLN A 210 -3.06 17.67 -7.98
CA GLN A 210 -1.90 18.54 -7.79
C GLN A 210 -1.52 19.19 -9.13
N HIS A 211 -1.56 20.49 -9.17
CA HIS A 211 -1.22 21.29 -10.35
C HIS A 211 -0.04 22.20 -10.06
N LEU A 212 0.65 22.56 -11.10
CA LEU A 212 1.79 23.48 -11.02
C LEU A 212 1.41 24.78 -11.73
N ASN A 213 1.58 25.92 -11.05
CA ASN A 213 1.55 27.23 -11.68
C ASN A 213 2.86 27.41 -12.45
N VAL A 214 3.02 26.68 -13.53
CA VAL A 214 4.18 26.78 -14.41
C VAL A 214 3.81 27.57 -15.65
N GLY A 215 4.61 28.57 -15.94
CA GLY A 215 4.49 29.32 -17.18
C GLY A 215 4.47 28.40 -18.40
N ALA A 216 3.78 28.81 -19.45
CA ALA A 216 3.67 28.07 -20.69
C ALA A 216 5.07 27.67 -21.22
N GLY A 217 5.25 26.40 -21.56
CA GLY A 217 6.48 25.90 -22.20
C GLY A 217 7.40 25.08 -21.33
N THR A 218 6.97 24.64 -20.17
CA THR A 218 7.73 23.66 -19.38
C THR A 218 7.25 22.24 -19.67
N ASP A 219 8.17 21.28 -19.75
CA ASP A 219 7.87 19.84 -19.85
C ASP A 219 7.19 19.30 -18.58
N ALA A 220 6.68 20.17 -17.72
CA ALA A 220 6.29 19.85 -16.35
C ALA A 220 4.89 19.25 -16.24
N GLY A 221 4.10 19.17 -17.31
CA GLY A 221 2.78 18.58 -17.16
C GLY A 221 1.88 18.67 -18.39
N LEU A 222 0.75 17.98 -18.27
CA LEU A 222 -0.33 17.98 -19.26
C LEU A 222 -1.32 19.13 -18.95
N VAL A 223 -1.86 19.76 -19.97
CA VAL A 223 -2.94 20.74 -19.79
C VAL A 223 -4.20 19.99 -19.39
N VAL A 224 -4.72 20.27 -18.20
CA VAL A 224 -5.91 19.61 -17.65
C VAL A 224 -7.14 20.49 -17.66
N GLY A 225 -6.97 21.82 -17.71
CA GLY A 225 -8.09 22.75 -17.71
C GLY A 225 -7.64 24.21 -17.73
N LYS A 226 -8.53 25.08 -17.29
CA LYS A 226 -8.28 26.51 -17.11
C LYS A 226 -8.68 26.93 -15.73
N ASP A 227 -7.93 27.89 -15.16
CA ASP A 227 -8.27 28.55 -13.92
C ASP A 227 -9.36 29.62 -14.12
N ASP A 228 -9.74 30.30 -13.04
CA ASP A 228 -10.74 31.36 -13.05
C ASP A 228 -10.31 32.60 -13.87
N GLN A 229 -9.02 32.70 -14.20
CA GLN A 229 -8.46 33.79 -15.03
C GLN A 229 -8.31 33.34 -16.50
N GLY A 230 -8.74 32.12 -16.85
CA GLY A 230 -8.63 31.55 -18.17
C GLY A 230 -7.24 31.06 -18.56
N GLN A 231 -6.30 30.99 -17.60
CA GLN A 231 -4.95 30.45 -17.80
C GLN A 231 -5.00 28.93 -17.83
N ASN A 232 -4.10 28.30 -18.60
CA ASN A 232 -4.00 26.85 -18.60
C ASN A 232 -3.48 26.33 -17.27
N VAL A 233 -4.15 25.30 -16.74
CA VAL A 233 -3.72 24.53 -15.58
C VAL A 233 -2.97 23.30 -16.06
N PHE A 234 -1.76 23.08 -15.51
CA PHE A 234 -0.89 21.97 -15.85
C PHE A 234 -0.77 21.03 -14.66
N ALA A 235 -0.86 19.73 -14.92
CA ALA A 235 -0.66 18.71 -13.91
C ALA A 235 0.36 17.68 -14.38
N PRO A 236 1.38 17.33 -13.57
CA PRO A 236 2.41 16.38 -13.95
C PRO A 236 1.91 14.94 -13.84
N SER A 237 2.38 14.09 -14.74
CA SER A 237 2.25 12.64 -14.59
C SER A 237 2.97 12.16 -13.33
N HIS A 238 2.40 11.18 -12.65
CA HIS A 238 2.94 10.65 -11.41
C HIS A 238 2.49 9.20 -11.18
N VAL A 239 3.12 8.57 -10.20
CA VAL A 239 2.80 7.19 -9.80
C VAL A 239 2.40 7.18 -8.35
N HIS A 240 1.24 6.60 -8.05
CA HIS A 240 0.85 6.31 -6.68
C HIS A 240 1.38 4.93 -6.31
N ASN A 241 2.14 4.84 -5.23
CA ASN A 241 2.65 3.60 -4.66
C ASN A 241 2.10 3.44 -3.25
N PHE A 242 1.39 2.35 -3.01
CA PHE A 242 0.80 2.00 -1.73
C PHE A 242 1.51 0.77 -1.20
N TYR A 243 2.22 0.92 -0.10
CA TYR A 243 2.95 -0.18 0.53
C TYR A 243 2.10 -0.78 1.64
N PHE A 244 1.73 -2.04 1.48
CA PHE A 244 1.02 -2.80 2.51
C PHE A 244 2.00 -3.67 3.29
N ARG A 245 1.92 -3.63 4.61
CA ARG A 245 2.57 -4.58 5.50
C ARG A 245 1.59 -5.69 5.84
N ILE A 246 1.97 -6.93 5.62
CA ILE A 246 1.14 -8.12 5.75
C ILE A 246 1.87 -9.11 6.65
N ASP A 247 1.45 -9.21 7.89
CA ASP A 247 2.02 -10.07 8.91
C ASP A 247 1.23 -11.40 8.91
N PHE A 248 1.76 -12.38 8.20
CA PHE A 248 1.12 -13.68 8.06
C PHE A 248 1.27 -14.54 9.31
N ASP A 249 0.19 -15.23 9.67
CA ASP A 249 0.15 -16.20 10.77
C ASP A 249 -0.77 -17.36 10.35
N ILE A 250 -0.31 -18.15 9.39
CA ILE A 250 -1.10 -19.27 8.86
C ILE A 250 -1.13 -20.40 9.90
N ASP A 251 -2.17 -20.36 10.74
CA ASP A 251 -2.44 -21.37 11.78
C ASP A 251 -1.19 -21.66 12.65
N GLY A 252 -0.42 -20.59 12.97
CA GLY A 252 0.82 -20.58 13.75
C GLY A 252 2.00 -19.95 13.01
N ALA A 253 2.53 -18.83 13.54
CA ALA A 253 3.55 -18.00 12.91
C ALA A 253 4.92 -18.67 12.73
N ASP A 254 5.37 -19.47 13.71
CA ASP A 254 6.75 -19.98 13.81
C ASP A 254 7.15 -21.01 12.74
N SER A 255 6.25 -21.37 11.84
CA SER A 255 6.48 -22.41 10.85
C SER A 255 6.09 -21.99 9.43
N ASN A 256 5.91 -20.69 9.23
CA ASN A 256 5.47 -20.18 7.93
C ASN A 256 6.59 -20.25 6.89
N VAL A 257 6.20 -20.54 5.66
CA VAL A 257 7.07 -20.58 4.49
C VAL A 257 6.46 -19.72 3.40
N ALA A 258 7.13 -18.61 3.09
CA ALA A 258 6.79 -17.80 1.94
C ALA A 258 7.33 -18.43 0.66
N GLU A 259 6.52 -18.47 -0.40
CA GLU A 259 6.88 -19.04 -1.70
C GLU A 259 6.47 -18.10 -2.84
N GLU A 260 7.28 -18.11 -3.88
CA GLU A 260 6.99 -17.44 -5.15
C GLU A 260 6.51 -18.46 -6.17
N PHE A 261 5.44 -18.12 -6.90
CA PHE A 261 4.98 -18.86 -8.07
C PHE A 261 5.48 -18.21 -9.35
N THR A 262 6.02 -19.03 -10.23
CA THR A 262 6.41 -18.62 -11.58
C THR A 262 6.10 -19.73 -12.56
N TYR A 263 6.08 -19.42 -13.86
CA TYR A 263 6.09 -20.41 -14.92
C TYR A 263 7.52 -20.69 -15.39
N GLU A 264 7.84 -21.98 -15.58
CA GLU A 264 9.07 -22.42 -16.19
C GLU A 264 8.75 -23.17 -17.47
N THR A 265 9.45 -22.82 -18.54
CA THR A 265 9.39 -23.55 -19.79
C THR A 265 10.06 -24.91 -19.65
N ASP A 266 9.44 -25.96 -20.14
CA ASP A 266 10.07 -27.28 -20.19
C ASP A 266 11.28 -27.23 -21.13
N LYS A 267 12.42 -27.78 -20.65
CA LYS A 267 13.64 -27.80 -21.47
C LYS A 267 13.54 -28.70 -22.69
N ALA A 268 12.71 -29.75 -22.62
CA ALA A 268 12.49 -30.70 -23.71
C ALA A 268 11.44 -30.24 -24.71
N ASP A 269 10.46 -29.42 -24.26
CA ASP A 269 9.42 -28.86 -25.10
C ASP A 269 9.15 -27.40 -24.67
N PRO A 270 9.70 -26.42 -25.40
CA PRO A 270 9.50 -24.99 -25.10
C PRO A 270 8.06 -24.49 -25.19
N GLN A 271 7.13 -25.28 -25.73
CA GLN A 271 5.70 -24.96 -25.77
C GLN A 271 4.97 -25.37 -24.49
N VAL A 272 5.63 -26.14 -23.62
CA VAL A 272 5.08 -26.58 -22.36
C VAL A 272 5.63 -25.70 -21.23
N ALA A 273 4.73 -25.01 -20.51
CA ALA A 273 5.07 -24.26 -19.31
C ALA A 273 4.52 -24.98 -18.08
N ARG A 274 5.33 -25.07 -17.04
CA ARG A 274 4.93 -25.58 -15.73
C ARG A 274 4.89 -24.46 -14.70
N GLY A 275 3.84 -24.45 -13.89
CA GLY A 275 3.82 -23.63 -12.69
C GLY A 275 4.68 -24.21 -11.59
N VAL A 276 5.57 -23.43 -11.02
CA VAL A 276 6.51 -23.86 -9.98
C VAL A 276 6.43 -22.92 -8.79
N TRP A 277 6.35 -23.50 -7.59
CA TRP A 277 6.50 -22.79 -6.33
C TRP A 277 7.92 -22.96 -5.80
N ARG A 278 8.56 -21.82 -5.45
CA ARG A 278 9.88 -21.80 -4.83
C ARG A 278 9.85 -21.06 -3.51
N PRO A 279 10.36 -21.66 -2.43
CA PRO A 279 10.43 -20.98 -1.15
C PRO A 279 11.47 -19.86 -1.19
N PHE A 280 11.21 -18.83 -0.41
CA PHE A 280 12.22 -17.86 -0.01
C PHE A 280 13.06 -18.47 1.10
N GLU A 281 14.36 -18.51 0.92
CA GLU A 281 15.29 -18.96 1.95
C GLU A 281 15.72 -17.81 2.85
N ARG A 282 15.85 -16.63 2.25
CA ARG A 282 16.30 -15.41 2.89
C ARG A 282 15.41 -14.23 2.50
N GLU A 283 15.48 -13.19 3.28
CA GLU A 283 14.86 -11.92 2.98
C GLU A 283 15.20 -11.46 1.57
N SER A 284 14.20 -11.01 0.86
CA SER A 284 14.35 -10.72 -0.57
C SER A 284 13.29 -9.76 -1.08
N ALA A 285 13.65 -9.03 -2.13
CA ALA A 285 12.72 -8.27 -2.95
C ALA A 285 12.45 -8.98 -4.28
N ARG A 286 11.26 -8.76 -4.84
CA ARG A 286 10.85 -9.24 -6.17
C ARG A 286 10.20 -8.13 -6.96
N VAL A 287 10.34 -8.20 -8.28
CA VAL A 287 9.74 -7.27 -9.23
C VAL A 287 8.70 -7.99 -10.05
N LEU A 288 7.54 -7.38 -10.25
CA LEU A 288 6.58 -7.78 -11.27
C LEU A 288 7.11 -7.32 -12.62
N ALA A 289 7.33 -8.26 -13.52
CA ALA A 289 7.79 -8.00 -14.88
C ALA A 289 6.66 -8.32 -15.87
N GLU A 290 6.56 -7.53 -16.94
CA GLU A 290 5.48 -7.61 -17.93
C GLU A 290 5.34 -9.00 -18.58
N ASN A 291 6.45 -9.71 -18.72
CA ASN A 291 6.52 -11.00 -19.43
C ASN A 291 6.61 -12.22 -18.51
N VAL A 292 6.51 -12.04 -17.21
CA VAL A 292 6.61 -13.13 -16.23
C VAL A 292 5.43 -13.04 -15.27
N PHE A 293 4.52 -14.00 -15.34
CA PHE A 293 3.52 -14.15 -14.30
C PHE A 293 4.21 -14.50 -12.98
N ARG A 294 3.90 -13.75 -11.95
CA ARG A 294 4.48 -13.91 -10.60
C ARG A 294 3.41 -13.64 -9.55
N SER A 295 3.35 -14.50 -8.56
CA SER A 295 2.49 -14.33 -7.40
C SER A 295 3.13 -15.01 -6.20
N TRP A 296 2.60 -14.81 -5.00
CA TRP A 296 3.23 -15.29 -3.78
C TRP A 296 2.22 -15.95 -2.87
N ARG A 297 2.68 -16.87 -2.04
CA ARG A 297 1.87 -17.39 -0.94
C ARG A 297 2.70 -17.55 0.32
N VAL A 298 2.01 -17.57 1.46
CA VAL A 298 2.56 -18.05 2.72
C VAL A 298 1.79 -19.28 3.12
N LYS A 299 2.50 -20.38 3.41
CA LYS A 299 1.94 -21.66 3.85
C LYS A 299 2.50 -22.04 5.21
N ASN A 300 1.75 -22.86 5.95
CA ASN A 300 2.25 -23.56 7.13
C ASN A 300 2.37 -25.06 6.87
N PRO A 301 3.57 -25.63 6.70
CA PRO A 301 3.76 -27.06 6.45
C PRO A 301 3.30 -27.96 7.61
N LYS A 302 3.11 -27.41 8.81
CA LYS A 302 2.62 -28.15 9.99
C LYS A 302 1.10 -28.15 10.09
N SER A 303 0.42 -27.24 9.41
CA SER A 303 -1.05 -27.20 9.32
C SER A 303 -1.48 -27.70 7.95
N ILE A 304 -2.07 -28.87 7.91
CA ILE A 304 -2.52 -29.52 6.69
C ILE A 304 -4.03 -29.66 6.63
N ASN A 305 -4.58 -29.62 5.42
CA ASN A 305 -6.00 -29.84 5.19
C ASN A 305 -6.31 -31.36 5.05
N ALA A 306 -7.59 -31.71 4.91
CA ALA A 306 -8.04 -33.10 4.77
C ALA A 306 -7.47 -33.83 3.54
N MET A 307 -6.95 -33.08 2.54
CA MET A 307 -6.28 -33.65 1.35
C MET A 307 -4.77 -33.87 1.57
N GLY A 308 -4.23 -33.58 2.75
CA GLY A 308 -2.79 -33.67 3.04
C GLY A 308 -1.98 -32.49 2.51
N LEU A 309 -2.62 -31.39 2.10
CA LEU A 309 -1.97 -30.20 1.57
C LEU A 309 -1.75 -29.15 2.66
N ALA A 310 -0.60 -28.50 2.63
CA ALA A 310 -0.29 -27.41 3.56
C ALA A 310 -1.22 -26.21 3.36
N ARG A 311 -1.84 -25.75 4.44
CA ARG A 311 -2.72 -24.59 4.43
C ARG A 311 -1.93 -23.35 4.07
N SER A 312 -2.50 -22.51 3.22
CA SER A 312 -1.83 -21.29 2.75
C SER A 312 -2.82 -20.20 2.36
N TYR A 313 -2.31 -18.97 2.31
CA TYR A 313 -2.96 -17.84 1.65
C TYR A 313 -2.08 -17.34 0.51
N HIS A 314 -2.73 -17.04 -0.60
CA HIS A 314 -2.11 -16.68 -1.86
C HIS A 314 -2.36 -15.21 -2.15
N LEU A 315 -1.30 -14.43 -2.31
CA LEU A 315 -1.33 -13.04 -2.77
C LEU A 315 -1.33 -13.03 -4.29
N LEU A 316 -2.44 -12.61 -4.87
CA LEU A 316 -2.56 -12.28 -6.28
C LEU A 316 -2.30 -10.79 -6.46
N PRO A 317 -1.26 -10.43 -7.22
CA PRO A 317 -0.91 -9.03 -7.41
C PRO A 317 -2.00 -8.27 -8.15
N GLY A 318 -2.22 -7.02 -7.73
CA GLY A 318 -3.03 -6.03 -8.42
C GLY A 318 -2.20 -5.16 -9.36
N GLY A 319 -2.61 -3.88 -9.50
CA GLY A 319 -1.89 -2.90 -10.30
C GLY A 319 -0.44 -2.72 -9.85
N HIS A 320 0.47 -2.57 -10.81
CA HIS A 320 1.87 -2.28 -10.56
C HIS A 320 2.34 -1.15 -11.46
N GLY A 321 3.15 -0.27 -10.90
CA GLY A 321 3.72 0.86 -11.62
C GLY A 321 5.05 0.48 -12.24
N ALA A 322 5.22 0.76 -13.52
CA ALA A 322 6.48 0.56 -14.21
C ALA A 322 7.54 1.60 -13.84
N TRP A 323 7.18 2.69 -13.17
CA TRP A 323 8.13 3.74 -12.82
C TRP A 323 9.00 3.32 -11.64
N LYS A 324 10.23 3.01 -11.97
CA LYS A 324 11.28 2.74 -10.98
C LYS A 324 11.98 4.05 -10.65
N ASP A 325 11.53 4.69 -9.57
CA ASP A 325 12.25 5.83 -9.05
C ASP A 325 13.53 5.38 -8.34
N GLY A 326 14.69 5.81 -8.84
CA GLY A 326 16.00 5.53 -8.24
C GLY A 326 16.27 6.24 -6.91
N GLY A 327 15.31 7.02 -6.37
CA GLY A 327 15.47 7.75 -5.13
C GLY A 327 15.62 6.84 -3.90
N PHE A 328 14.89 5.71 -3.89
CA PHE A 328 14.97 4.70 -2.83
C PHE A 328 15.16 3.31 -3.43
N PRO A 329 16.12 2.50 -2.94
CA PRO A 329 16.36 1.15 -3.45
C PRO A 329 15.13 0.27 -3.46
N VAL A 330 14.26 0.38 -2.46
CA VAL A 330 13.02 -0.40 -2.35
C VAL A 330 11.95 0.00 -3.36
N CYS A 331 12.01 1.18 -3.96
CA CYS A 331 11.06 1.60 -4.99
C CYS A 331 11.17 0.77 -6.28
N THR A 332 12.21 -0.03 -6.42
CA THR A 332 12.37 -0.95 -7.54
C THR A 332 11.69 -2.30 -7.33
N GLY A 333 11.27 -2.64 -6.11
CA GLY A 333 10.59 -3.88 -5.77
C GLY A 333 9.08 -3.72 -5.73
N ASP A 334 8.34 -4.81 -5.96
CA ASP A 334 6.88 -4.86 -5.85
C ASP A 334 6.43 -5.77 -4.70
N PHE A 335 7.24 -6.76 -4.35
CA PHE A 335 7.01 -7.65 -3.22
C PHE A 335 8.31 -7.83 -2.44
N PHE A 336 8.19 -7.84 -1.11
CA PHE A 336 9.32 -8.05 -0.21
C PHE A 336 8.91 -9.04 0.85
N ILE A 337 9.86 -9.86 1.27
CA ILE A 337 9.69 -10.78 2.39
C ILE A 337 10.78 -10.52 3.42
N THR A 338 10.38 -10.30 4.66
CA THR A 338 11.28 -10.12 5.81
C THR A 338 10.92 -11.09 6.90
N LYS A 339 11.86 -11.38 7.78
CA LYS A 339 11.61 -12.07 9.02
C LYS A 339 10.87 -11.11 9.97
N TYR A 340 9.89 -11.60 10.71
CA TYR A 340 9.25 -10.77 11.72
C TYR A 340 10.24 -10.29 12.78
N ARG A 341 10.27 -9.00 12.99
CA ARG A 341 10.99 -8.33 14.08
C ARG A 341 10.05 -7.30 14.71
N ALA A 342 9.92 -7.33 16.03
CA ALA A 342 8.98 -6.46 16.74
C ALA A 342 9.23 -4.95 16.50
N ARG A 343 10.46 -4.56 16.15
CA ARG A 343 10.83 -3.19 15.86
C ARG A 343 10.84 -2.82 14.38
N GLU A 344 10.52 -3.75 13.48
CA GLU A 344 10.45 -3.52 12.05
C GLU A 344 9.02 -3.18 11.64
N PHE A 345 8.59 -2.03 12.10
CA PHE A 345 7.37 -1.34 11.68
C PHE A 345 7.74 -0.13 10.82
N PRO A 346 6.80 0.41 10.01
CA PRO A 346 7.08 1.52 9.11
C PRO A 346 7.81 2.70 9.76
N TYR A 347 7.64 2.92 11.04
CA TYR A 347 8.20 4.06 11.78
C TYR A 347 8.75 3.70 13.15
N SER A 348 9.08 2.46 13.39
CA SER A 348 9.74 2.05 14.65
C SER A 348 11.17 2.58 14.75
N SER A 349 11.59 3.48 13.90
CA SER A 349 12.96 3.93 13.93
C SER A 349 13.17 4.97 15.02
N THR A 350 13.92 4.59 16.03
CA THR A 350 14.62 5.52 16.90
C THR A 350 15.53 6.52 16.15
N ASP A 351 15.60 6.40 14.84
CA ASP A 351 16.56 7.10 13.98
C ASP A 351 15.89 8.08 12.99
N ASN A 352 14.62 8.46 13.15
CA ASN A 352 13.87 9.32 12.22
C ASN A 352 13.96 8.87 10.75
N ARG A 353 14.05 7.55 10.52
CA ARG A 353 14.18 7.03 9.17
C ARG A 353 12.83 6.95 8.50
N ARG A 354 12.79 7.40 7.27
CA ARG A 354 11.63 7.24 6.39
C ARG A 354 11.32 5.76 6.19
N MET A 355 10.03 5.41 6.08
CA MET A 355 9.60 4.01 5.94
C MET A 355 10.32 3.29 4.79
N LEU A 356 10.47 3.92 3.63
CA LEU A 356 11.12 3.30 2.48
C LEU A 356 12.60 3.01 2.75
N SER A 357 13.30 3.89 3.48
CA SER A 357 14.67 3.64 3.90
C SER A 357 14.74 2.56 4.99
N ALA A 358 13.74 2.52 5.88
CA ALA A 358 13.65 1.49 6.91
C ALA A 358 13.43 0.11 6.30
N LEU A 359 12.50 -0.04 5.34
CA LEU A 359 12.28 -1.30 4.63
C LEU A 359 13.53 -1.80 3.91
N ALA A 360 14.33 -0.90 3.31
CA ALA A 360 15.61 -1.27 2.72
C ALA A 360 16.60 -1.86 3.74
N ASN A 361 16.56 -1.38 5.01
CA ASN A 361 17.40 -1.89 6.08
C ASN A 361 16.85 -3.20 6.69
N TYR A 362 15.53 -3.41 6.62
CA TYR A 362 14.90 -4.65 7.08
C TYR A 362 15.27 -5.83 6.17
N LEU A 363 15.62 -5.57 4.92
CA LEU A 363 16.17 -6.57 4.00
C LEU A 363 17.66 -6.82 4.30
N ASN A 364 17.95 -7.42 5.42
CA ASN A 364 19.32 -7.59 5.93
C ASN A 364 19.85 -9.02 5.78
N ASP A 365 19.24 -9.81 4.87
CA ASP A 365 19.64 -11.17 4.51
C ASP A 365 19.42 -12.21 5.63
N GLU A 366 18.46 -12.00 6.51
CA GLU A 366 18.11 -13.01 7.50
C GLU A 366 17.42 -14.23 6.85
N PRO A 367 17.59 -15.46 7.43
CA PRO A 367 16.85 -16.62 6.98
C PRO A 367 15.36 -16.49 7.35
N VAL A 368 14.48 -16.77 6.37
CA VAL A 368 13.03 -16.68 6.51
C VAL A 368 12.30 -18.02 6.39
N LEU A 369 13.00 -19.05 5.99
CA LEU A 369 12.41 -20.38 5.80
C LEU A 369 11.95 -20.99 7.14
N GLY A 370 10.64 -21.21 7.27
CA GLY A 370 10.07 -21.82 8.49
C GLY A 370 10.12 -20.91 9.72
N THR A 371 10.00 -19.61 9.51
CA THR A 371 10.01 -18.60 10.58
C THR A 371 8.73 -17.77 10.56
N ASP A 372 8.57 -16.90 11.54
CA ASP A 372 7.58 -15.83 11.49
C ASP A 372 7.99 -14.80 10.41
N VAL A 373 7.13 -14.55 9.44
CA VAL A 373 7.44 -13.75 8.23
C VAL A 373 6.46 -12.61 8.03
N VAL A 374 6.98 -11.51 7.52
CA VAL A 374 6.21 -10.34 7.09
C VAL A 374 6.41 -10.15 5.59
N ALA A 375 5.31 -10.12 4.86
CA ALA A 375 5.32 -9.69 3.46
C ALA A 375 5.01 -8.21 3.36
N TRP A 376 5.67 -7.56 2.39
CA TRP A 376 5.38 -6.18 2.02
C TRP A 376 5.02 -6.18 0.54
N TYR A 377 3.89 -5.62 0.21
CA TYR A 377 3.41 -5.56 -1.16
C TYR A 377 3.17 -4.12 -1.60
N ARG A 378 3.76 -3.76 -2.74
CA ARG A 378 3.57 -2.46 -3.37
C ARG A 378 2.47 -2.56 -4.43
N LEU A 379 1.33 -1.98 -4.14
CA LEU A 379 0.27 -1.73 -5.10
C LEU A 379 0.51 -0.37 -5.76
N SER A 380 0.53 -0.29 -7.08
CA SER A 380 0.84 0.97 -7.76
C SER A 380 -0.07 1.20 -8.97
N PHE A 381 -0.29 2.46 -9.31
CA PHE A 381 -0.84 2.85 -10.60
C PHE A 381 -0.21 4.15 -11.10
N VAL A 382 -0.10 4.25 -12.43
CA VAL A 382 0.35 5.47 -13.10
C VAL A 382 -0.86 6.38 -13.32
N HIS A 383 -0.76 7.62 -12.89
CA HIS A 383 -1.74 8.65 -13.19
C HIS A 383 -1.20 9.58 -14.27
N HIS A 384 -1.83 9.52 -15.44
CA HIS A 384 -1.69 10.53 -16.49
C HIS A 384 -2.88 11.48 -16.41
N PRO A 385 -2.67 12.70 -15.90
CA PRO A 385 -3.75 13.68 -15.77
C PRO A 385 -4.42 13.99 -17.09
N ARG A 386 -5.73 14.19 -17.05
CA ARG A 386 -6.60 14.49 -18.20
C ARG A 386 -7.60 15.60 -17.84
N THR A 387 -8.31 16.11 -18.81
CA THR A 387 -9.28 17.20 -18.60
C THR A 387 -10.40 16.84 -17.64
N GLU A 388 -10.79 15.55 -17.58
CA GLU A 388 -11.81 15.05 -16.66
C GLU A 388 -11.36 15.01 -15.19
N ASP A 389 -10.07 15.20 -14.93
CA ASP A 389 -9.53 15.24 -13.56
C ASP A 389 -9.52 16.65 -12.97
N TRP A 390 -9.99 17.67 -13.72
CA TRP A 390 -10.04 19.05 -13.30
C TRP A 390 -11.46 19.64 -13.36
N PRO A 391 -11.91 20.41 -12.34
CA PRO A 391 -11.24 20.69 -11.04
C PRO A 391 -11.39 19.57 -9.99
N ALA A 392 -12.19 18.55 -10.27
CA ALA A 392 -12.49 17.44 -9.35
C ALA A 392 -12.17 16.12 -10.01
N GLN A 393 -11.24 15.38 -9.42
CA GLN A 393 -10.75 14.12 -9.95
C GLN A 393 -11.72 12.97 -9.61
N PRO A 394 -12.22 12.22 -10.62
CA PRO A 394 -12.94 10.98 -10.37
C PRO A 394 -12.06 9.98 -9.65
N ILE A 395 -12.68 9.17 -8.77
CA ILE A 395 -11.94 8.16 -8.01
C ILE A 395 -11.40 7.04 -8.91
N VAL A 396 -10.12 6.71 -8.73
CA VAL A 396 -9.46 5.56 -9.37
C VAL A 396 -9.17 4.51 -8.31
N TRP A 397 -9.71 3.30 -8.51
CA TRP A 397 -9.60 2.20 -7.57
C TRP A 397 -8.49 1.23 -7.96
N ASN A 398 -7.71 0.79 -6.98
CA ASN A 398 -6.68 -0.23 -7.11
C ASN A 398 -6.77 -1.20 -5.96
N SER A 399 -6.61 -2.49 -6.25
CA SER A 399 -6.68 -3.56 -5.25
C SER A 399 -5.78 -4.73 -5.59
N PHE A 400 -5.52 -5.57 -4.61
CA PHE A 400 -4.95 -6.90 -4.77
C PHE A 400 -5.77 -7.91 -3.95
N GLU A 401 -5.49 -9.20 -4.10
CA GLU A 401 -6.25 -10.23 -3.39
C GLU A 401 -5.34 -11.12 -2.54
N LEU A 402 -5.79 -11.40 -1.33
CA LEU A 402 -5.33 -12.50 -0.49
C LEU A 402 -6.42 -13.55 -0.49
N MET A 403 -6.17 -14.74 -1.05
CA MET A 403 -7.17 -15.79 -1.18
C MET A 403 -6.71 -17.10 -0.55
N PRO A 404 -7.67 -17.87 0.04
CA PRO A 404 -7.34 -19.18 0.57
C PRO A 404 -6.82 -20.09 -0.55
N ARG A 405 -5.72 -20.78 -0.28
CA ARG A 405 -5.19 -21.81 -1.14
C ARG A 405 -4.88 -23.04 -0.30
N ASP A 406 -5.58 -24.15 -0.58
CA ASP A 406 -5.49 -25.35 0.24
C ASP A 406 -5.79 -25.10 1.74
N PHE A 407 -6.39 -23.95 2.05
CA PHE A 407 -6.61 -23.49 3.43
C PHE A 407 -7.79 -24.20 4.08
N LEU A 408 -8.81 -24.52 3.30
CA LEU A 408 -10.01 -25.23 3.75
C LEU A 408 -9.96 -26.71 3.31
N ASP A 409 -10.80 -27.51 3.93
CA ASP A 409 -10.95 -28.92 3.59
C ASP A 409 -11.90 -29.14 2.38
N ALA A 410 -12.70 -28.13 2.06
CA ALA A 410 -13.62 -28.09 0.92
C ALA A 410 -14.00 -26.63 0.59
N SER A 411 -14.71 -26.43 -0.52
CA SER A 411 -15.25 -25.12 -0.87
C SER A 411 -16.18 -24.60 0.23
N PRO A 412 -16.05 -23.35 0.67
CA PRO A 412 -16.97 -22.74 1.64
C PRO A 412 -18.33 -22.39 1.00
N LEU A 413 -18.39 -22.39 -0.32
CA LEU A 413 -19.57 -22.01 -1.08
C LEU A 413 -20.59 -23.17 -1.12
N LYS A 414 -21.86 -22.85 -0.87
CA LYS A 414 -22.99 -23.82 -0.90
C LYS A 414 -23.92 -23.42 -2.03
N PRO A 415 -23.78 -24.04 -3.22
CA PRO A 415 -24.70 -23.76 -4.32
C PRO A 415 -26.14 -24.14 -3.98
N THR A 416 -27.09 -23.30 -4.34
CA THR A 416 -28.52 -23.58 -4.29
C THR A 416 -29.08 -23.58 -5.71
N LYS A 417 -29.99 -24.53 -5.99
CA LYS A 417 -30.69 -24.62 -7.28
C LYS A 417 -31.78 -23.57 -7.42
#